data_44d7c0f1489ac6300af27aa2db42d83a
#
_entry.id   44d7c0f1489ac6300af27aa2db42d83a
#
_cell.length_a   1.000
_cell.length_b   1.000
_cell.length_c   1.000
_cell.angle_alpha   90.00
_cell.angle_beta   90.00
_cell.angle_gamma   90.00
#
_symmetry.space_group_name_H-M   'P 1'
#
loop_
_entity.id
_entity.type
_entity.pdbx_description
1 polymer ?
#
loop_
_entity_poly.entity_id
_entity_poly.type
_entity_poly.pdbx_seq_one_letter_code
_entity_poly.pdbx_strand_id
1 'polypeptide(L)'
;MLTSPKLRVIHATTHIAYRDVPQALTKERIFKVIQLAQETLQLMGIEKPRIAVAGLNPHSGEHGLFGDEEETKIKPAIEEARAKGWDVSGPEPPDTVFHRAANLNEFDIVVVMYHDQGHIPIKVLGFDSGVNVTVGLPCIRTSVDHGTAFPVAGTGKAKPDSMMESLRLGAQMAKVKFAKELAE
;
A
#
# COMPACT_ATOMS: atom_id res chain seq x y z
N MET A 1 -4.85 1.56 2.36
CA MET A 1 -3.80 0.53 2.27
C MET A 1 -4.45 -0.83 2.40
N LEU A 2 -4.03 -1.78 1.60
CA LEU A 2 -4.42 -3.17 1.73
C LEU A 2 -3.23 -3.99 2.20
N THR A 3 -3.46 -4.96 3.07
CA THR A 3 -2.42 -5.83 3.61
C THR A 3 -2.89 -7.27 3.67
N SER A 4 -1.99 -8.18 3.38
CA SER A 4 -2.10 -9.62 3.59
C SER A 4 -0.80 -10.13 4.23
N PRO A 5 -0.70 -11.39 4.66
CA PRO A 5 0.55 -11.92 5.20
C PRO A 5 1.75 -11.83 4.25
N LYS A 6 1.49 -11.82 2.93
CA LYS A 6 2.55 -11.85 1.91
C LYS A 6 2.83 -10.51 1.24
N LEU A 7 1.88 -9.59 1.23
CA LEU A 7 1.99 -8.36 0.46
C LEU A 7 1.24 -7.23 1.13
N ARG A 8 1.81 -6.02 1.12
CA ARG A 8 1.13 -4.77 1.46
C ARG A 8 1.19 -3.82 0.29
N VAL A 9 0.08 -3.13 0.02
CA VAL A 9 0.00 -2.11 -1.03
C VAL A 9 -0.73 -0.87 -0.54
N ILE A 10 -0.28 0.28 -1.00
CA ILE A 10 -0.95 1.56 -0.75
C ILE A 10 -1.05 2.33 -2.07
N HIS A 11 -2.20 2.97 -2.30
CA HIS A 11 -2.55 3.51 -3.61
C HIS A 11 -2.43 5.04 -3.66
N ALA A 12 -1.80 5.55 -4.70
CA ALA A 12 -1.80 6.97 -5.00
C ALA A 12 -3.17 7.44 -5.52
N THR A 13 -3.80 6.65 -6.40
CA THR A 13 -5.19 6.84 -6.83
C THR A 13 -5.97 5.54 -6.70
N THR A 14 -7.31 5.62 -6.57
CA THR A 14 -8.19 4.45 -6.45
C THR A 14 -9.35 4.54 -7.42
N HIS A 15 -10.53 4.89 -7.00
CA HIS A 15 -11.80 4.79 -7.72
C HIS A 15 -11.97 5.93 -8.75
N ILE A 16 -11.09 6.00 -9.74
CA ILE A 16 -11.15 6.93 -10.87
C ILE A 16 -10.98 6.16 -12.19
N ALA A 17 -11.40 6.74 -13.30
CA ALA A 17 -11.21 6.12 -14.60
C ALA A 17 -9.72 6.08 -14.97
N TYR A 18 -9.27 5.02 -15.68
CA TYR A 18 -7.85 4.86 -16.06
C TYR A 18 -7.30 6.07 -16.82
N ARG A 19 -8.08 6.66 -17.71
CA ARG A 19 -7.69 7.86 -18.48
C ARG A 19 -7.36 9.06 -17.60
N ASP A 20 -7.90 9.12 -16.40
CA ASP A 20 -7.74 10.25 -15.48
C ASP A 20 -6.56 10.01 -14.49
N VAL A 21 -6.02 8.79 -14.43
CA VAL A 21 -4.92 8.41 -13.53
C VAL A 21 -3.68 9.28 -13.73
N PRO A 22 -3.15 9.46 -14.96
CA PRO A 22 -1.95 10.26 -15.16
C PRO A 22 -2.10 11.70 -14.69
N GLN A 23 -3.29 12.31 -14.87
CA GLN A 23 -3.55 13.69 -14.44
C GLN A 23 -3.75 13.80 -12.92
N ALA A 24 -4.33 12.79 -12.27
CA ALA A 24 -4.52 12.74 -10.82
C ALA A 24 -3.23 12.49 -10.05
N LEU A 25 -2.20 11.95 -10.71
CA LEU A 25 -0.89 11.75 -10.11
C LEU A 25 -0.10 13.06 -10.14
N THR A 26 0.24 13.56 -8.95
CA THR A 26 1.20 14.66 -8.77
C THR A 26 2.33 14.21 -7.86
N LYS A 27 3.46 14.90 -7.93
CA LYS A 27 4.60 14.68 -7.01
C LYS A 27 4.14 14.71 -5.55
N GLU A 28 3.35 15.72 -5.19
CA GLU A 28 2.88 15.94 -3.81
C GLU A 28 1.97 14.80 -3.35
N ARG A 29 1.09 14.31 -4.25
CA ARG A 29 0.21 13.18 -3.94
C ARG A 29 1.01 11.91 -3.71
N ILE A 30 1.97 11.59 -4.57
CA ILE A 30 2.82 10.41 -4.45
C ILE A 30 3.66 10.49 -3.18
N PHE A 31 4.31 11.65 -2.93
CA PHE A 31 5.08 11.87 -1.71
C PHE A 31 4.22 11.69 -0.46
N LYS A 32 3.00 12.26 -0.43
CA LYS A 32 2.09 12.10 0.72
C LYS A 32 1.73 10.63 0.96
N VAL A 33 1.57 9.84 -0.10
CA VAL A 33 1.28 8.40 0.04
C VAL A 33 2.50 7.62 0.53
N ILE A 34 3.70 7.97 0.09
CA ILE A 34 4.96 7.41 0.64
C ILE A 34 5.07 7.73 2.14
N GLN A 35 4.78 8.97 2.54
CA GLN A 35 4.77 9.38 3.95
C GLN A 35 3.77 8.54 4.76
N LEU A 36 2.54 8.38 4.26
CA LEU A 36 1.52 7.57 4.94
C LEU A 36 1.91 6.09 5.02
N ALA A 37 2.61 5.56 4.02
CA ALA A 37 3.17 4.21 4.07
C ALA A 37 4.21 4.09 5.20
N GLN A 38 5.16 5.02 5.27
CA GLN A 38 6.19 5.09 6.31
C GLN A 38 5.57 5.10 7.71
N GLU A 39 4.66 6.05 7.96
CA GLU A 39 4.00 6.24 9.26
C GLU A 39 3.18 5.00 9.65
N THR A 40 2.44 4.43 8.70
CA THR A 40 1.59 3.26 8.97
C THR A 40 2.41 2.02 9.27
N LEU A 41 3.48 1.75 8.54
CA LEU A 41 4.36 0.62 8.81
C LEU A 41 5.07 0.74 10.16
N GLN A 42 5.43 1.96 10.57
CA GLN A 42 5.96 2.20 11.91
C GLN A 42 4.92 1.93 13.01
N LEU A 43 3.63 2.24 12.77
CA LEU A 43 2.54 1.84 13.66
C LEU A 43 2.30 0.31 13.66
N MET A 44 2.65 -0.37 12.59
CA MET A 44 2.62 -1.84 12.53
C MET A 44 3.85 -2.51 13.19
N GLY A 45 4.79 -1.71 13.74
CA GLY A 45 5.98 -2.18 14.43
C GLY A 45 7.21 -2.38 13.54
N ILE A 46 7.19 -1.90 12.30
CA ILE A 46 8.35 -1.91 11.40
C ILE A 46 9.08 -0.58 11.53
N GLU A 47 10.17 -0.56 12.27
CA GLU A 47 10.88 0.70 12.60
C GLU A 47 11.50 1.38 11.38
N LYS A 48 12.08 0.58 10.47
CA LYS A 48 12.75 1.04 9.24
C LYS A 48 12.09 0.38 8.02
N PRO A 49 10.92 0.89 7.57
CA PRO A 49 10.22 0.33 6.44
C PRO A 49 11.01 0.43 5.13
N ARG A 50 11.06 -0.64 4.36
CA ARG A 50 11.57 -0.69 3.00
C ARG A 50 10.39 -0.50 2.04
N ILE A 51 10.33 0.66 1.40
CA ILE A 51 9.20 1.07 0.59
C ILE A 51 9.60 0.98 -0.89
N ALA A 52 8.87 0.20 -1.68
CA ALA A 52 8.96 0.26 -3.13
C ALA A 52 7.90 1.19 -3.71
N VAL A 53 8.23 1.97 -4.71
CA VAL A 53 7.28 2.78 -5.49
C VAL A 53 7.22 2.22 -6.91
N ALA A 54 6.09 1.68 -7.30
CA ALA A 54 5.90 1.15 -8.65
C ALA A 54 5.86 2.28 -9.69
N GLY A 55 6.34 2.03 -10.89
CA GLY A 55 6.09 2.89 -12.03
C GLY A 55 4.60 2.87 -12.40
N LEU A 56 4.16 3.88 -13.16
CA LEU A 56 2.84 3.91 -13.79
C LEU A 56 2.87 3.14 -15.12
N ASN A 57 3.90 3.39 -15.91
CA ASN A 57 4.02 2.89 -17.27
C ASN A 57 4.77 1.54 -17.32
N PRO A 58 4.63 0.76 -18.41
CA PRO A 58 5.39 -0.47 -18.61
C PRO A 58 6.88 -0.23 -18.42
N HIS A 59 7.57 -1.16 -17.75
CA HIS A 59 9.02 -1.10 -17.48
C HIS A 59 9.49 0.23 -16.85
N SER A 60 8.61 0.86 -16.05
CA SER A 60 8.87 2.18 -15.43
C SER A 60 9.21 3.27 -16.45
N GLY A 61 8.49 3.27 -17.58
CA GLY A 61 8.57 4.29 -18.62
C GLY A 61 9.78 4.18 -19.57
N GLU A 62 10.76 3.30 -19.29
CA GLU A 62 11.99 3.12 -20.10
C GLU A 62 12.59 4.47 -20.56
N HIS A 63 12.93 5.32 -19.58
CA HIS A 63 13.50 6.66 -19.82
C HIS A 63 12.60 7.58 -20.69
N GLY A 64 11.27 7.45 -20.58
CA GLY A 64 10.30 8.27 -21.29
C GLY A 64 9.79 7.67 -22.60
N LEU A 65 10.16 6.43 -22.94
CA LEU A 65 9.68 5.77 -24.16
C LEU A 65 8.17 5.46 -24.07
N PHE A 66 7.66 5.10 -22.90
CA PHE A 66 6.25 4.72 -22.68
C PHE A 66 5.45 5.75 -21.89
N GLY A 67 6.02 6.90 -21.59
CA GLY A 67 5.42 7.96 -20.80
C GLY A 67 6.48 8.65 -19.94
N ASP A 68 6.18 9.82 -19.42
CA ASP A 68 7.13 10.67 -18.69
C ASP A 68 6.78 10.83 -17.20
N GLU A 69 5.71 10.20 -16.72
CA GLU A 69 5.24 10.32 -15.35
C GLU A 69 6.28 9.84 -14.33
N GLU A 70 7.08 8.85 -14.69
CA GLU A 70 8.17 8.38 -13.84
C GLU A 70 9.21 9.48 -13.62
N GLU A 71 9.60 10.19 -14.68
CA GLU A 71 10.62 11.24 -14.61
C GLU A 71 10.06 12.53 -13.98
N THR A 72 8.83 12.90 -14.35
CA THR A 72 8.27 14.19 -14.00
C THR A 72 7.55 14.21 -12.65
N LYS A 73 7.09 13.08 -12.13
CA LYS A 73 6.26 12.97 -10.94
C LYS A 73 6.77 11.98 -9.90
N ILE A 74 7.08 10.72 -10.33
CA ILE A 74 7.38 9.62 -9.40
C ILE A 74 8.79 9.78 -8.83
N LYS A 75 9.82 9.93 -9.67
CA LYS A 75 11.20 10.13 -9.21
C LYS A 75 11.36 11.34 -8.28
N PRO A 76 10.83 12.53 -8.59
CA PRO A 76 10.92 13.67 -7.68
C PRO A 76 10.28 13.44 -6.30
N ALA A 77 9.20 12.65 -6.23
CA ALA A 77 8.57 12.27 -4.96
C ALA A 77 9.44 11.30 -4.16
N ILE A 78 10.08 10.33 -4.83
CA ILE A 78 11.00 9.38 -4.22
C ILE A 78 12.24 10.11 -3.67
N GLU A 79 12.82 11.02 -4.45
CA GLU A 79 13.99 11.81 -4.04
C GLU A 79 13.70 12.67 -2.80
N GLU A 80 12.52 13.29 -2.75
CA GLU A 80 12.08 14.04 -1.56
C GLU A 80 11.95 13.13 -0.34
N ALA A 81 11.43 11.91 -0.50
CA ALA A 81 11.31 10.94 0.58
C ALA A 81 12.68 10.45 1.07
N ARG A 82 13.61 10.16 0.14
CA ARG A 82 15.01 9.80 0.46
C ARG A 82 15.73 10.92 1.20
N ALA A 83 15.49 12.17 0.83
CA ALA A 83 16.06 13.34 1.53
C ALA A 83 15.60 13.44 3.00
N LYS A 84 14.48 12.80 3.38
CA LYS A 84 14.03 12.65 4.77
C LYS A 84 14.65 11.46 5.50
N GLY A 85 15.55 10.71 4.84
CA GLY A 85 16.20 9.53 5.40
C GLY A 85 15.35 8.26 5.34
N TRP A 86 14.28 8.22 4.53
CA TRP A 86 13.45 7.03 4.37
C TRP A 86 14.05 6.08 3.32
N ASP A 87 13.91 4.77 3.56
CA ASP A 87 14.34 3.73 2.62
C ASP A 87 13.27 3.52 1.54
N VAL A 88 13.43 4.24 0.43
CA VAL A 88 12.47 4.23 -0.68
C VAL A 88 13.18 3.87 -1.98
N SER A 89 12.73 2.81 -2.62
CA SER A 89 13.20 2.34 -3.93
C SER A 89 12.20 2.65 -5.03
N GLY A 90 12.71 2.88 -6.24
CA GLY A 90 11.89 3.06 -7.43
C GLY A 90 12.31 4.24 -8.31
N PRO A 91 11.52 4.52 -9.37
CA PRO A 91 10.32 3.75 -9.77
C PRO A 91 10.68 2.32 -10.19
N GLU A 92 10.02 1.34 -9.56
CA GLU A 92 10.27 -0.08 -9.83
C GLU A 92 9.36 -0.57 -10.96
N PRO A 93 9.84 -1.49 -11.83
CA PRO A 93 9.00 -2.07 -12.87
C PRO A 93 7.75 -2.76 -12.28
N PRO A 94 6.53 -2.36 -12.68
CA PRO A 94 5.30 -2.82 -12.04
C PRO A 94 5.00 -4.30 -12.26
N ASP A 95 5.57 -4.92 -13.27
CA ASP A 95 5.44 -6.35 -13.58
C ASP A 95 6.26 -7.26 -12.65
N THR A 96 7.32 -6.76 -12.02
CA THR A 96 8.24 -7.54 -11.17
C THR A 96 8.24 -7.15 -9.70
N VAL A 97 7.89 -5.91 -9.36
CA VAL A 97 7.97 -5.40 -7.99
C VAL A 97 7.17 -6.22 -6.96
N PHE A 98 6.02 -6.75 -7.36
CA PHE A 98 5.18 -7.56 -6.48
C PHE A 98 5.79 -8.94 -6.18
N HIS A 99 6.48 -9.55 -7.15
CA HIS A 99 7.23 -10.77 -6.92
C HIS A 99 8.38 -10.52 -5.91
N ARG A 100 9.11 -9.43 -6.07
CA ARG A 100 10.21 -9.04 -5.17
C ARG A 100 9.69 -8.74 -3.76
N ALA A 101 8.56 -8.06 -3.64
CA ALA A 101 7.95 -7.80 -2.34
C ALA A 101 7.40 -9.07 -1.67
N ALA A 102 6.59 -9.87 -2.39
CA ALA A 102 5.84 -10.97 -1.81
C ALA A 102 6.64 -12.26 -1.64
N ASN A 103 7.57 -12.56 -2.56
CA ASN A 103 8.29 -13.83 -2.60
C ASN A 103 9.75 -13.70 -2.17
N LEU A 104 10.39 -12.56 -2.47
CA LEU A 104 11.78 -12.33 -2.09
C LEU A 104 11.93 -11.48 -0.82
N ASN A 105 10.81 -10.93 -0.30
CA ASN A 105 10.78 -10.10 0.90
C ASN A 105 11.77 -8.91 0.85
N GLU A 106 11.96 -8.34 -0.34
CA GLU A 106 12.85 -7.19 -0.51
C GLU A 106 12.22 -5.90 0.02
N PHE A 107 10.90 -5.79 -0.03
CA PHE A 107 10.13 -4.61 0.38
C PHE A 107 9.03 -4.97 1.38
N ASP A 108 8.75 -4.03 2.27
CA ASP A 108 7.69 -4.18 3.28
C ASP A 108 6.33 -3.69 2.77
N ILE A 109 6.33 -2.82 1.75
CA ILE A 109 5.14 -2.28 1.09
C ILE A 109 5.46 -1.84 -0.33
N VAL A 110 4.45 -1.90 -1.22
CA VAL A 110 4.51 -1.29 -2.56
C VAL A 110 3.52 -0.14 -2.65
N VAL A 111 4.01 1.06 -2.96
CA VAL A 111 3.20 2.22 -3.36
C VAL A 111 2.83 2.05 -4.83
N VAL A 112 1.54 2.02 -5.11
CA VAL A 112 1.01 1.78 -6.45
C VAL A 112 0.26 3.00 -6.97
N MET A 113 0.23 3.18 -8.29
CA MET A 113 -0.28 4.38 -8.92
C MET A 113 -1.79 4.36 -9.09
N TYR A 114 -2.39 3.18 -9.30
CA TYR A 114 -3.83 3.04 -9.54
C TYR A 114 -4.41 1.76 -8.95
N HIS A 115 -5.74 1.68 -8.93
CA HIS A 115 -6.50 0.65 -8.22
C HIS A 115 -6.04 -0.78 -8.56
N ASP A 116 -6.14 -1.20 -9.81
CA ASP A 116 -5.89 -2.60 -10.17
C ASP A 116 -4.41 -2.98 -10.11
N GLN A 117 -3.50 -2.02 -10.23
CA GLN A 117 -2.07 -2.26 -10.04
C GLN A 117 -1.76 -2.89 -8.67
N GLY A 118 -2.50 -2.50 -7.64
CA GLY A 118 -2.33 -3.04 -6.29
C GLY A 118 -3.36 -4.12 -5.94
N HIS A 119 -4.61 -3.95 -6.36
CA HIS A 119 -5.68 -4.87 -5.98
C HIS A 119 -5.52 -6.25 -6.63
N ILE A 120 -5.10 -6.33 -7.89
CA ILE A 120 -4.90 -7.62 -8.57
C ILE A 120 -3.87 -8.48 -7.82
N PRO A 121 -2.63 -8.04 -7.60
CA PRO A 121 -1.65 -8.89 -6.93
C PRO A 121 -2.03 -9.25 -5.49
N ILE A 122 -2.61 -8.33 -4.72
CA ILE A 122 -2.99 -8.66 -3.34
C ILE A 122 -4.17 -9.62 -3.28
N LYS A 123 -5.14 -9.53 -4.20
CA LYS A 123 -6.25 -10.48 -4.29
C LYS A 123 -5.80 -11.88 -4.73
N VAL A 124 -4.84 -11.96 -5.64
CA VAL A 124 -4.25 -13.24 -6.05
C VAL A 124 -3.49 -13.91 -4.90
N LEU A 125 -2.77 -13.12 -4.08
CA LEU A 125 -1.90 -13.66 -3.02
C LEU A 125 -2.59 -13.85 -1.67
N GLY A 126 -3.69 -13.14 -1.37
CA GLY A 126 -4.26 -13.10 -0.03
C GLY A 126 -5.76 -12.83 0.04
N PHE A 127 -6.56 -13.47 -0.84
CA PHE A 127 -8.01 -13.22 -0.95
C PHE A 127 -8.76 -13.38 0.37
N ASP A 128 -8.48 -14.45 1.12
CA ASP A 128 -9.21 -14.79 2.35
C ASP A 128 -8.70 -14.04 3.61
N SER A 129 -7.48 -13.48 3.56
CA SER A 129 -6.81 -12.85 4.72
C SER A 129 -6.54 -11.35 4.57
N GLY A 130 -7.09 -10.75 3.53
CA GLY A 130 -6.91 -9.33 3.25
C GLY A 130 -7.52 -8.44 4.33
N VAL A 131 -6.78 -7.40 4.73
CA VAL A 131 -7.23 -6.34 5.65
C VAL A 131 -7.12 -5.00 4.96
N ASN A 132 -8.18 -4.21 5.07
CA ASN A 132 -8.18 -2.82 4.66
C ASN A 132 -7.81 -1.93 5.85
N VAL A 133 -6.75 -1.14 5.71
CA VAL A 133 -6.31 -0.15 6.70
C VAL A 133 -6.54 1.25 6.15
N THR A 134 -7.38 2.03 6.82
CA THR A 134 -7.55 3.45 6.47
C THR A 134 -6.39 4.24 7.09
N VAL A 135 -5.63 4.91 6.25
CA VAL A 135 -4.42 5.65 6.65
C VAL A 135 -4.66 7.17 6.65
N GLY A 136 -3.89 7.90 7.46
CA GLY A 136 -3.98 9.37 7.55
C GLY A 136 -5.12 9.87 8.44
N LEU A 137 -5.78 8.99 9.20
CA LEU A 137 -6.77 9.37 10.22
C LEU A 137 -6.09 9.53 11.60
N PRO A 138 -6.65 10.34 12.49
CA PRO A 138 -6.17 10.44 13.89
C PRO A 138 -6.45 9.17 14.70
N CYS A 139 -7.35 8.30 14.23
CA CYS A 139 -7.67 7.02 14.83
C CYS A 139 -7.20 5.85 13.96
N ILE A 140 -6.95 4.70 14.58
CA ILE A 140 -6.68 3.44 13.87
C ILE A 140 -8.00 2.88 13.37
N ARG A 141 -8.08 2.62 12.06
CA ARG A 141 -9.24 1.98 11.42
C ARG A 141 -8.79 0.83 10.54
N THR A 142 -9.11 -0.36 10.96
CA THR A 142 -8.93 -1.60 10.20
C THR A 142 -10.29 -2.20 9.86
N SER A 143 -10.41 -2.85 8.73
CA SER A 143 -11.65 -3.53 8.30
C SER A 143 -11.34 -4.70 7.38
N VAL A 144 -12.35 -5.54 7.16
CA VAL A 144 -12.27 -6.60 6.14
C VAL A 144 -12.05 -6.01 4.74
N ASP A 145 -11.45 -6.80 3.87
CA ASP A 145 -11.18 -6.43 2.47
C ASP A 145 -12.20 -7.05 1.48
N HIS A 146 -13.35 -7.49 1.97
CA HIS A 146 -14.46 -8.01 1.17
C HIS A 146 -15.71 -7.16 1.32
N GLY A 147 -16.62 -7.27 0.35
CA GLY A 147 -17.94 -6.62 0.40
C GLY A 147 -18.92 -7.32 1.33
N THR A 148 -20.20 -6.97 1.20
CA THR A 148 -21.29 -7.44 2.05
C THR A 148 -21.57 -8.94 1.98
N ALA A 149 -21.09 -9.62 0.93
CA ALA A 149 -21.21 -11.09 0.75
C ALA A 149 -22.64 -11.65 0.95
N PHE A 150 -23.66 -10.93 0.49
CA PHE A 150 -25.07 -11.31 0.63
C PHE A 150 -25.38 -12.78 0.33
N PRO A 151 -24.75 -13.45 -0.68
CA PRO A 151 -25.06 -14.86 -0.97
C PRO A 151 -24.76 -15.82 0.18
N VAL A 152 -23.88 -15.46 1.12
CA VAL A 152 -23.55 -16.31 2.27
C VAL A 152 -24.12 -15.80 3.59
N ALA A 153 -24.81 -14.64 3.58
CA ALA A 153 -25.42 -14.07 4.77
C ALA A 153 -26.47 -15.02 5.36
N GLY A 154 -26.43 -15.27 6.66
CA GLY A 154 -27.36 -16.17 7.37
C GLY A 154 -27.18 -17.66 7.11
N THR A 155 -26.22 -18.09 6.24
CA THR A 155 -26.02 -19.50 5.89
C THR A 155 -25.05 -20.25 6.81
N GLY A 156 -24.33 -19.55 7.70
CA GLY A 156 -23.25 -20.11 8.52
C GLY A 156 -21.95 -20.40 7.74
N LYS A 157 -21.88 -20.03 6.44
CA LYS A 157 -20.73 -20.30 5.57
C LYS A 157 -19.76 -19.12 5.45
N ALA A 158 -20.02 -18.01 6.11
CA ALA A 158 -19.15 -16.85 6.11
C ALA A 158 -17.81 -17.19 6.79
N LYS A 159 -16.68 -16.85 6.11
CA LYS A 159 -15.34 -17.04 6.66
C LYS A 159 -14.99 -15.86 7.59
N PRO A 160 -14.53 -16.09 8.83
CA PRO A 160 -14.17 -15.01 9.76
C PRO A 160 -12.75 -14.49 9.59
N ASP A 161 -11.91 -15.11 8.75
CA ASP A 161 -10.46 -14.91 8.72
C ASP A 161 -10.06 -13.44 8.53
N SER A 162 -10.63 -12.76 7.53
CA SER A 162 -10.33 -11.34 7.26
C SER A 162 -10.73 -10.43 8.45
N MET A 163 -11.85 -10.73 9.13
CA MET A 163 -12.26 -9.98 10.32
C MET A 163 -11.30 -10.22 11.49
N MET A 164 -10.90 -11.47 11.73
CA MET A 164 -9.95 -11.82 12.77
C MET A 164 -8.58 -11.14 12.54
N GLU A 165 -8.10 -11.15 11.31
CA GLU A 165 -6.85 -10.47 10.96
C GLU A 165 -6.98 -8.94 11.12
N SER A 166 -8.13 -8.36 10.75
CA SER A 166 -8.39 -6.94 10.94
C SER A 166 -8.37 -6.54 12.41
N LEU A 167 -8.96 -7.34 13.30
CA LEU A 167 -8.94 -7.11 14.75
C LEU A 167 -7.54 -7.26 15.34
N ARG A 168 -6.78 -8.29 14.94
CA ARG A 168 -5.40 -8.51 15.38
C ARG A 168 -4.50 -7.34 14.99
N LEU A 169 -4.57 -6.93 13.73
CA LEU A 169 -3.77 -5.81 13.23
C LEU A 169 -4.13 -4.50 13.94
N GLY A 170 -5.42 -4.20 14.11
CA GLY A 170 -5.86 -3.03 14.83
C GLY A 170 -5.36 -2.99 16.28
N ALA A 171 -5.41 -4.11 16.98
CA ALA A 171 -4.87 -4.25 18.34
C ALA A 171 -3.34 -4.09 18.38
N GLN A 172 -2.61 -4.65 17.40
CA GLN A 172 -1.16 -4.48 17.29
C GLN A 172 -0.79 -3.01 17.08
N MET A 173 -1.42 -2.33 16.14
CA MET A 173 -1.17 -0.91 15.86
C MET A 173 -1.50 -0.04 17.09
N ALA A 174 -2.58 -0.34 17.81
CA ALA A 174 -2.94 0.37 19.02
C ALA A 174 -1.88 0.23 20.11
N LYS A 175 -1.34 -0.98 20.34
CA LYS A 175 -0.25 -1.19 21.29
C LYS A 175 0.98 -0.34 20.97
N VAL A 176 1.38 -0.27 19.71
CA VAL A 176 2.53 0.53 19.28
C VAL A 176 2.26 2.02 19.48
N LYS A 177 1.05 2.49 19.12
CA LYS A 177 0.65 3.88 19.29
C LYS A 177 0.68 4.30 20.75
N PHE A 178 0.01 3.55 21.64
CA PHE A 178 -0.04 3.87 23.07
C PHE A 178 1.31 3.75 23.76
N ALA A 179 2.17 2.82 23.34
CA ALA A 179 3.53 2.73 23.88
C ALA A 179 4.37 3.98 23.56
N LYS A 180 4.18 4.58 22.39
CA LYS A 180 4.83 5.84 22.01
C LYS A 180 4.29 7.02 22.81
N GLU A 181 2.97 7.14 22.94
CA GLU A 181 2.31 8.20 23.70
C GLU A 181 2.66 8.19 25.20
N LEU A 182 3.01 7.02 25.78
CA LEU A 182 3.46 6.90 27.17
C LEU A 182 4.95 7.21 27.37
N ALA A 183 5.73 7.25 26.27
CA ALA A 183 7.16 7.51 26.30
C ALA A 183 7.52 9.00 26.04
N GLU A 184 6.56 9.78 25.58
CA GLU A 184 6.63 11.25 25.39
C GLU A 184 6.19 12.00 26.65
#